data_09fbf3cf6baab73895887b3615eabf8a
#
_entry.id   09fbf3cf6baab73895887b3615eabf8a
#
_cell.length_a   1.000
_cell.length_b   1.000
_cell.length_c   1.000
_cell.angle_alpha   90.00
_cell.angle_beta   90.00
_cell.angle_gamma   90.00
#
_symmetry.space_group_name_H-M   'P 1'
#
loop_
_entity.id
_entity.type
_entity.pdbx_description
1 polymer ?
#
loop_
_entity_poly.entity_id
_entity_poly.type
_entity_poly.pdbx_seq_one_letter_code
_entity_poly.pdbx_strand_id
1 'polypeptide(L)'
;MIVATVFGKIISIFIIMIVGVICCKMGIIDDYTKQRLSRLSILVVNPILIFTSFQMEYDSELLKKMGLLFVLAVISYLISIVIGHFLLHEREGYDLSIEKFAVTYDNCGFIGVPLGYALFGNIGVIYATVFVAVFHIFCWTHGIMLLDKGGFQLKKLINPCLIAVIAGMAFFIFQIRLPESIDFAMSAIGDMNTPLAMLLSGAIMTQLNFKEVLTKRRLFFVAILRLIVSAGLFCLLLRFLPIDDQMRTVAAVTAACPAGAMTITMAIMYERDDHYATELFTVTTLLSILTMPLCMLIAG
;
A
#
# COMPACT_ATOMS: atom_id res chain seq x y z
N MET A 1 19.39 -14.86 2.30
CA MET A 1 19.02 -14.89 0.86
C MET A 1 17.78 -14.06 0.58
N ILE A 2 16.65 -14.26 1.26
CA ILE A 2 15.37 -13.51 1.05
C ILE A 2 15.55 -11.98 1.17
N VAL A 3 16.22 -11.49 2.23
CA VAL A 3 16.45 -10.05 2.45
C VAL A 3 17.20 -9.40 1.29
N ALA A 4 18.23 -10.06 0.74
CA ALA A 4 18.97 -9.54 -0.42
C ALA A 4 18.08 -9.48 -1.67
N THR A 5 17.21 -10.47 -1.87
CA THR A 5 16.24 -10.49 -2.97
C THR A 5 15.23 -9.36 -2.81
N VAL A 6 14.66 -9.16 -1.61
CA VAL A 6 13.74 -8.07 -1.31
C VAL A 6 14.41 -6.72 -1.56
N PHE A 7 15.63 -6.54 -1.08
CA PHE A 7 16.40 -5.30 -1.30
C PHE A 7 16.63 -5.02 -2.80
N GLY A 8 17.00 -6.04 -3.58
CA GLY A 8 17.15 -5.91 -5.04
C GLY A 8 15.84 -5.51 -5.73
N LYS A 9 14.72 -6.08 -5.31
CA LYS A 9 13.38 -5.73 -5.84
C LYS A 9 12.97 -4.31 -5.46
N ILE A 10 13.26 -3.89 -4.23
CA ILE A 10 13.03 -2.50 -3.79
C ILE A 10 13.84 -1.53 -4.66
N ILE A 11 15.13 -1.79 -4.91
CA ILE A 11 15.95 -0.97 -5.81
C ILE A 11 15.32 -0.89 -7.20
N SER A 12 14.87 -2.01 -7.77
CA SER A 12 14.23 -2.02 -9.08
C SER A 12 12.97 -1.13 -9.12
N ILE A 13 12.14 -1.18 -8.09
CA ILE A 13 10.97 -0.32 -7.91
C ILE A 13 11.38 1.17 -7.89
N PHE A 14 12.43 1.51 -7.14
CA PHE A 14 12.93 2.90 -7.07
C PHE A 14 13.54 3.38 -8.38
N ILE A 15 14.19 2.52 -9.17
CA ILE A 15 14.65 2.87 -10.52
C ILE A 15 13.47 3.29 -11.39
N ILE A 16 12.36 2.56 -11.37
CA ILE A 16 11.14 2.93 -12.11
C ILE A 16 10.58 4.27 -11.59
N MET A 17 10.61 4.52 -10.28
CA MET A 17 10.21 5.80 -9.70
C MET A 17 11.08 6.96 -10.20
N ILE A 18 12.41 6.76 -10.34
CA ILE A 18 13.32 7.77 -10.91
C ILE A 18 12.93 8.09 -12.35
N VAL A 19 12.53 7.09 -13.15
CA VAL A 19 12.00 7.34 -14.51
C VAL A 19 10.74 8.21 -14.43
N GLY A 20 9.85 7.97 -13.49
CA GLY A 20 8.67 8.80 -13.23
C GLY A 20 9.01 10.26 -12.91
N VAL A 21 10.03 10.47 -12.05
CA VAL A 21 10.59 11.81 -11.76
C VAL A 21 11.08 12.48 -13.04
N ILE A 22 11.85 11.77 -13.89
CA ILE A 22 12.38 12.29 -15.14
C ILE A 22 11.24 12.66 -16.09
N CYS A 23 10.27 11.79 -16.30
CA CYS A 23 9.09 12.04 -17.15
C CYS A 23 8.31 13.28 -16.70
N CYS A 24 8.16 13.47 -15.39
CA CYS A 24 7.50 14.66 -14.86
C CYS A 24 8.32 15.95 -15.13
N LYS A 25 9.64 15.91 -14.91
CA LYS A 25 10.53 17.05 -15.21
C LYS A 25 10.61 17.39 -16.68
N MET A 26 10.42 16.41 -17.57
CA MET A 26 10.36 16.59 -19.01
C MET A 26 8.98 17.08 -19.49
N GLY A 27 7.99 17.22 -18.62
CA GLY A 27 6.62 17.63 -18.98
C GLY A 27 5.79 16.53 -19.65
N ILE A 28 6.29 15.26 -19.70
CA ILE A 28 5.55 14.13 -20.26
C ILE A 28 4.42 13.72 -19.29
N ILE A 29 4.66 13.81 -17.99
CA ILE A 29 3.67 13.55 -16.93
C ILE A 29 3.42 14.88 -16.20
N ASP A 30 2.38 15.60 -16.59
CA ASP A 30 1.86 16.78 -15.90
C ASP A 30 0.82 16.41 -14.82
N ASP A 31 0.25 17.39 -14.13
CA ASP A 31 -0.74 17.14 -13.06
C ASP A 31 -2.03 16.52 -13.60
N TYR A 32 -2.44 16.86 -14.81
CA TYR A 32 -3.59 16.24 -15.45
C TYR A 32 -3.33 14.77 -15.78
N THR A 33 -2.17 14.47 -16.34
CA THR A 33 -1.73 13.10 -16.67
C THR A 33 -1.61 12.26 -15.40
N LYS A 34 -1.02 12.79 -14.31
CA LYS A 34 -0.95 12.12 -13.00
C LYS A 34 -2.32 11.67 -12.51
N GLN A 35 -3.30 12.58 -12.55
CA GLN A 35 -4.66 12.27 -12.12
C GLN A 35 -5.32 11.17 -12.97
N ARG A 36 -5.16 11.23 -14.30
CA ARG A 36 -5.73 10.26 -15.23
C ARG A 36 -5.10 8.87 -15.08
N LEU A 37 -3.77 8.81 -15.01
CA LEU A 37 -3.04 7.56 -14.79
C LEU A 37 -3.34 6.95 -13.42
N SER A 38 -3.46 7.78 -12.37
CA SER A 38 -3.86 7.32 -11.04
C SER A 38 -5.26 6.69 -11.07
N ARG A 39 -6.22 7.34 -11.75
CA ARG A 39 -7.57 6.78 -11.91
C ARG A 39 -7.57 5.49 -12.71
N LEU A 40 -6.79 5.39 -13.79
CA LEU A 40 -6.63 4.16 -14.58
C LEU A 40 -6.08 3.03 -13.70
N SER A 41 -5.03 3.32 -12.91
CA SER A 41 -4.42 2.35 -12.00
C SER A 41 -5.42 1.82 -10.97
N ILE A 42 -6.13 2.72 -10.28
CA ILE A 42 -7.04 2.36 -9.18
C ILE A 42 -8.32 1.69 -9.69
N LEU A 43 -8.89 2.17 -10.80
CA LEU A 43 -10.21 1.74 -11.26
C LEU A 43 -10.16 0.56 -12.23
N VAL A 44 -9.03 0.31 -12.88
CA VAL A 44 -8.91 -0.70 -13.94
C VAL A 44 -7.76 -1.67 -13.66
N VAL A 45 -6.53 -1.18 -13.64
CA VAL A 45 -5.33 -2.03 -13.62
C VAL A 45 -5.24 -2.83 -12.32
N ASN A 46 -5.37 -2.17 -11.19
CA ASN A 46 -5.26 -2.82 -9.87
C ASN A 46 -6.38 -3.84 -9.62
N PRO A 47 -7.68 -3.53 -9.86
CA PRO A 47 -8.75 -4.53 -9.78
C PRO A 47 -8.55 -5.73 -10.70
N ILE A 48 -8.08 -5.52 -11.93
CA ILE A 48 -7.82 -6.62 -12.88
C ILE A 48 -6.68 -7.51 -12.37
N LEU A 49 -5.56 -6.95 -11.92
CA LEU A 49 -4.47 -7.72 -11.32
C LEU A 49 -4.95 -8.56 -10.13
N ILE A 50 -5.74 -7.96 -9.23
CA ILE A 50 -6.32 -8.66 -8.08
C ILE A 50 -7.19 -9.82 -8.56
N PHE A 51 -8.12 -9.58 -9.50
CA PHE A 51 -9.02 -10.61 -9.99
C PHE A 51 -8.25 -11.75 -10.69
N THR A 52 -7.32 -11.45 -11.59
CA THR A 52 -6.55 -12.45 -12.33
C THR A 52 -5.63 -13.28 -11.43
N SER A 53 -5.15 -12.74 -10.31
CA SER A 53 -4.35 -13.50 -9.36
C SER A 53 -5.11 -14.68 -8.72
N PHE A 54 -6.44 -14.63 -8.70
CA PHE A 54 -7.28 -15.72 -8.24
C PHE A 54 -7.58 -16.78 -9.35
N GLN A 55 -7.13 -16.59 -10.60
CA GLN A 55 -7.29 -17.54 -11.69
C GLN A 55 -6.32 -18.74 -11.56
N MET A 56 -6.39 -19.44 -10.42
CA MET A 56 -5.54 -20.58 -10.08
C MET A 56 -6.37 -21.73 -9.50
N GLU A 57 -5.79 -22.93 -9.42
CA GLU A 57 -6.48 -24.10 -8.86
C GLU A 57 -6.87 -23.87 -7.39
N TYR A 58 -8.04 -24.42 -7.02
CA TYR A 58 -8.52 -24.32 -5.66
C TYR A 58 -7.59 -25.04 -4.69
N ASP A 59 -7.19 -24.33 -3.67
CA ASP A 59 -6.41 -24.85 -2.56
C ASP A 59 -7.04 -24.43 -1.22
N SER A 60 -7.51 -25.42 -0.47
CA SER A 60 -8.12 -25.19 0.84
C SER A 60 -7.11 -24.66 1.87
N GLU A 61 -5.82 -24.99 1.75
CA GLU A 61 -4.77 -24.44 2.60
C GLU A 61 -4.54 -22.97 2.32
N LEU A 62 -4.55 -22.57 1.04
CA LEU A 62 -4.46 -21.17 0.65
C LEU A 62 -5.59 -20.35 1.28
N LEU A 63 -6.82 -20.87 1.27
CA LEU A 63 -7.97 -20.20 1.87
C LEU A 63 -7.82 -20.02 3.39
N LYS A 64 -7.30 -21.03 4.09
CA LYS A 64 -6.98 -20.94 5.54
C LYS A 64 -5.89 -19.89 5.79
N LYS A 65 -4.84 -19.88 4.98
CA LYS A 65 -3.76 -18.89 5.05
C LYS A 65 -4.27 -17.46 4.81
N MET A 66 -5.17 -17.26 3.86
CA MET A 66 -5.82 -15.96 3.64
C MET A 66 -6.63 -15.52 4.86
N GLY A 67 -7.37 -16.43 5.50
CA GLY A 67 -8.09 -16.14 6.75
C GLY A 67 -7.16 -15.71 7.88
N LEU A 68 -6.03 -16.39 8.06
CA LEU A 68 -5.02 -16.00 9.05
C LEU A 68 -4.40 -14.65 8.70
N LEU A 69 -4.05 -14.41 7.43
CA LEU A 69 -3.52 -13.13 6.97
C LEU A 69 -4.51 -11.98 7.18
N PHE A 70 -5.82 -12.24 7.03
CA PHE A 70 -6.85 -11.25 7.31
C PHE A 70 -6.80 -10.81 8.78
N VAL A 71 -6.71 -11.75 9.71
CA VAL A 71 -6.56 -11.44 11.14
C VAL A 71 -5.27 -10.67 11.42
N LEU A 72 -4.16 -11.08 10.81
CA LEU A 72 -2.87 -10.40 10.95
C LEU A 72 -2.91 -8.98 10.39
N ALA A 73 -3.56 -8.77 9.24
CA ALA A 73 -3.76 -7.44 8.67
C ALA A 73 -4.60 -6.55 9.61
N VAL A 74 -5.69 -7.07 10.18
CA VAL A 74 -6.49 -6.34 11.19
C VAL A 74 -5.61 -5.94 12.37
N ILE A 75 -4.80 -6.84 12.90
CA ILE A 75 -3.87 -6.56 14.02
C ILE A 75 -2.87 -5.46 13.62
N SER A 76 -2.30 -5.51 12.40
CA SER A 76 -1.37 -4.49 11.90
C SER A 76 -2.00 -3.09 11.88
N TYR A 77 -3.24 -2.96 11.38
CA TYR A 77 -3.95 -1.68 11.39
C TYR A 77 -4.30 -1.21 12.80
N LEU A 78 -4.73 -2.12 13.69
CA LEU A 78 -5.00 -1.77 15.09
C LEU A 78 -3.74 -1.29 15.81
N ILE A 79 -2.58 -1.92 15.61
CA ILE A 79 -1.29 -1.44 16.14
C ILE A 79 -1.02 -0.02 15.65
N SER A 80 -1.18 0.23 14.36
CA SER A 80 -0.93 1.55 13.75
C SER A 80 -1.90 2.62 14.27
N ILE A 81 -3.18 2.28 14.45
CA ILE A 81 -4.22 3.17 15.03
C ILE A 81 -3.85 3.54 16.46
N VAL A 82 -3.49 2.55 17.27
CA VAL A 82 -3.09 2.77 18.68
C VAL A 82 -1.86 3.68 18.75
N ILE A 83 -0.83 3.43 17.94
CA ILE A 83 0.36 4.27 17.87
C ILE A 83 -0.01 5.70 17.47
N GLY A 84 -0.79 5.89 16.41
CA GLY A 84 -1.23 7.21 15.96
C GLY A 84 -2.08 7.94 17.00
N HIS A 85 -2.90 7.20 17.77
CA HIS A 85 -3.74 7.79 18.80
C HIS A 85 -2.94 8.28 20.01
N PHE A 86 -2.01 7.48 20.50
CA PHE A 86 -1.29 7.77 21.76
C PHE A 86 0.00 8.58 21.59
N LEU A 87 0.67 8.49 20.43
CA LEU A 87 1.95 9.16 20.22
C LEU A 87 1.87 10.44 19.40
N LEU A 88 0.76 10.67 18.69
CA LEU A 88 0.55 11.90 17.93
C LEU A 88 -0.40 12.84 18.69
N HIS A 89 0.06 14.06 18.94
CA HIS A 89 -0.70 15.12 19.61
C HIS A 89 -0.71 16.37 18.73
N GLU A 90 -1.70 17.23 18.95
CA GLU A 90 -1.82 18.50 18.24
C GLU A 90 -0.53 19.32 18.37
N ARG A 91 -0.13 19.90 17.26
CA ARG A 91 1.00 20.80 17.17
C ARG A 91 0.71 21.87 16.13
N GLU A 92 0.96 23.12 16.49
CA GLU A 92 0.76 24.26 15.61
C GLU A 92 1.52 24.09 14.28
N GLY A 93 0.84 24.39 13.17
CA GLY A 93 1.39 24.27 11.82
C GLY A 93 1.37 22.85 11.22
N TYR A 94 0.71 21.86 11.86
CA TYR A 94 0.60 20.49 11.35
C TYR A 94 -0.82 19.95 11.48
N ASP A 95 -1.29 19.23 10.48
CA ASP A 95 -2.61 18.57 10.51
C ASP A 95 -2.51 17.18 11.19
N LEU A 96 -2.94 17.10 12.43
CA LEU A 96 -2.93 15.87 13.22
C LEU A 96 -3.73 14.74 12.57
N SER A 97 -4.82 15.05 11.87
CA SER A 97 -5.66 14.04 11.21
C SER A 97 -4.90 13.38 10.06
N ILE A 98 -4.17 14.18 9.27
CA ILE A 98 -3.29 13.71 8.19
C ILE A 98 -2.12 12.89 8.75
N GLU A 99 -1.51 13.32 9.86
CA GLU A 99 -0.45 12.54 10.51
C GLU A 99 -0.94 11.16 10.97
N LYS A 100 -2.08 11.10 11.67
CA LYS A 100 -2.70 9.85 12.11
C LYS A 100 -3.06 8.96 10.92
N PHE A 101 -3.56 9.56 9.84
CA PHE A 101 -3.86 8.84 8.61
C PHE A 101 -2.59 8.26 7.99
N ALA A 102 -1.51 9.04 7.86
CA ALA A 102 -0.24 8.60 7.28
C ALA A 102 0.46 7.50 8.11
N VAL A 103 0.33 7.53 9.44
CA VAL A 103 0.86 6.46 10.31
C VAL A 103 0.05 5.18 10.17
N THR A 104 -1.26 5.29 9.98
CA THR A 104 -2.16 4.13 9.93
C THR A 104 -2.20 3.48 8.55
N TYR A 105 -2.32 4.27 7.49
CA TYR A 105 -2.63 3.78 6.14
C TYR A 105 -1.42 3.73 5.23
N ASP A 106 -0.99 2.51 4.98
CA ASP A 106 0.19 2.20 4.15
C ASP A 106 -0.10 2.19 2.65
N ASN A 107 0.98 2.05 1.88
CA ASN A 107 0.95 1.94 0.43
C ASN A 107 0.92 0.47 -0.03
N CYS A 108 0.12 -0.38 0.64
CA CYS A 108 0.03 -1.80 0.34
C CYS A 108 -0.41 -2.08 -1.10
N GLY A 109 -1.28 -1.24 -1.68
CA GLY A 109 -1.75 -1.40 -3.06
C GLY A 109 -0.69 -1.07 -4.10
N PHE A 110 0.01 0.06 -3.97
CA PHE A 110 0.98 0.51 -4.99
C PHE A 110 2.40 -0.01 -4.78
N ILE A 111 2.79 -0.36 -3.55
CA ILE A 111 4.12 -0.90 -3.25
C ILE A 111 4.01 -2.36 -2.79
N GLY A 112 3.09 -2.67 -1.89
CA GLY A 112 2.97 -4.01 -1.31
C GLY A 112 2.58 -5.07 -2.34
N VAL A 113 1.54 -4.84 -3.15
CA VAL A 113 1.11 -5.81 -4.19
C VAL A 113 2.19 -6.03 -5.26
N PRO A 114 2.79 -4.98 -5.89
CA PRO A 114 3.91 -5.16 -6.81
C PRO A 114 5.09 -5.92 -6.22
N LEU A 115 5.41 -5.63 -4.96
CA LEU A 115 6.53 -6.29 -4.30
C LEU A 115 6.21 -7.75 -3.96
N GLY A 116 4.97 -8.03 -3.53
CA GLY A 116 4.46 -9.39 -3.36
C GLY A 116 4.54 -10.20 -4.66
N TYR A 117 4.08 -9.61 -5.78
CA TYR A 117 4.20 -10.22 -7.11
C TYR A 117 5.65 -10.50 -7.50
N ALA A 118 6.54 -9.52 -7.31
CA ALA A 118 7.94 -9.65 -7.64
C ALA A 118 8.69 -10.73 -6.82
N LEU A 119 8.19 -11.04 -5.61
CA LEU A 119 8.79 -12.03 -4.72
C LEU A 119 8.23 -13.44 -4.93
N PHE A 120 6.90 -13.56 -5.08
CA PHE A 120 6.20 -14.85 -5.04
C PHE A 120 5.12 -15.01 -6.13
N GLY A 121 5.11 -14.17 -7.16
CA GLY A 121 4.12 -14.23 -8.23
C GLY A 121 2.70 -14.07 -7.73
N ASN A 122 1.76 -14.82 -8.30
CA ASN A 122 0.33 -14.72 -7.99
C ASN A 122 0.01 -14.97 -6.49
N ILE A 123 0.70 -15.89 -5.83
CA ILE A 123 0.52 -16.15 -4.40
C ILE A 123 0.89 -14.90 -3.58
N GLY A 124 1.98 -14.22 -3.93
CA GLY A 124 2.36 -12.97 -3.30
C GLY A 124 1.32 -11.87 -3.49
N VAL A 125 0.69 -11.79 -4.67
CA VAL A 125 -0.44 -10.87 -4.94
C VAL A 125 -1.63 -11.20 -4.05
N ILE A 126 -2.02 -12.49 -3.98
CA ILE A 126 -3.17 -12.92 -3.16
C ILE A 126 -2.94 -12.53 -1.69
N TYR A 127 -1.76 -12.84 -1.14
CA TYR A 127 -1.45 -12.50 0.25
C TYR A 127 -1.45 -10.98 0.50
N ALA A 128 -0.83 -10.19 -0.39
CA ALA A 128 -0.85 -8.75 -0.29
C ALA A 128 -2.27 -8.16 -0.46
N THR A 129 -3.10 -8.77 -1.32
CA THR A 129 -4.49 -8.36 -1.56
C THR A 129 -5.36 -8.50 -0.31
N VAL A 130 -5.09 -9.47 0.56
CA VAL A 130 -5.78 -9.57 1.86
C VAL A 130 -5.54 -8.31 2.70
N PHE A 131 -4.29 -7.81 2.73
CA PHE A 131 -3.99 -6.52 3.39
C PHE A 131 -4.70 -5.35 2.71
N VAL A 132 -4.76 -5.32 1.37
CA VAL A 132 -5.50 -4.29 0.61
C VAL A 132 -6.99 -4.32 0.96
N ALA A 133 -7.60 -5.50 1.10
CA ALA A 133 -9.01 -5.61 1.51
C ALA A 133 -9.25 -5.02 2.90
N VAL A 134 -8.41 -5.37 3.88
CA VAL A 134 -8.47 -4.84 5.24
C VAL A 134 -8.17 -3.34 5.24
N PHE A 135 -7.18 -2.87 4.47
CA PHE A 135 -6.91 -1.45 4.24
C PHE A 135 -8.18 -0.69 3.84
N HIS A 136 -8.89 -1.18 2.83
CA HIS A 136 -10.11 -0.51 2.37
C HIS A 136 -11.19 -0.49 3.44
N ILE A 137 -11.39 -1.58 4.20
CA ILE A 137 -12.35 -1.60 5.30
C ILE A 137 -12.02 -0.50 6.31
N PHE A 138 -10.77 -0.44 6.79
CA PHE A 138 -10.36 0.54 7.79
C PHE A 138 -10.30 1.97 7.22
N CYS A 139 -9.80 2.16 6.00
CA CYS A 139 -9.68 3.46 5.37
C CYS A 139 -11.04 4.13 5.18
N TRP A 140 -12.06 3.38 4.72
CA TRP A 140 -13.40 3.88 4.49
C TRP A 140 -14.29 3.89 5.75
N THR A 141 -13.79 3.41 6.89
CA THR A 141 -14.45 3.49 8.20
C THR A 141 -13.68 4.47 9.11
N HIS A 142 -12.66 3.98 9.80
CA HIS A 142 -11.81 4.77 10.71
C HIS A 142 -11.10 5.93 9.99
N GLY A 143 -10.60 5.73 8.75
CA GLY A 143 -9.92 6.79 8.00
C GLY A 143 -10.81 7.99 7.73
N ILE A 144 -12.08 7.76 7.33
CA ILE A 144 -13.06 8.84 7.18
C ILE A 144 -13.33 9.52 8.52
N MET A 145 -13.50 8.76 9.60
CA MET A 145 -13.77 9.33 10.93
C MET A 145 -12.62 10.24 11.43
N LEU A 146 -11.38 10.03 10.99
CA LEU A 146 -10.26 10.92 11.29
C LEU A 146 -10.35 12.26 10.54
N LEU A 147 -10.85 12.26 9.32
CA LEU A 147 -10.77 13.38 8.40
C LEU A 147 -12.09 14.17 8.31
N ASP A 148 -13.23 13.49 8.44
CA ASP A 148 -14.56 14.02 8.26
C ASP A 148 -15.30 14.09 9.59
N LYS A 149 -15.88 15.25 9.90
CA LYS A 149 -16.80 15.43 11.02
C LYS A 149 -18.21 14.89 10.74
N GLY A 150 -18.51 14.49 9.48
CA GLY A 150 -19.83 14.10 8.99
C GLY A 150 -20.21 12.62 9.18
N GLY A 151 -19.31 11.75 9.64
CA GLY A 151 -19.60 10.37 10.00
C GLY A 151 -19.51 9.33 8.87
N PHE A 152 -19.75 8.07 9.23
CA PHE A 152 -19.57 6.86 8.42
C PHE A 152 -20.56 6.75 7.25
N GLN A 153 -20.07 6.44 6.05
CA GLN A 153 -20.88 6.22 4.84
C GLN A 153 -20.63 4.84 4.23
N LEU A 154 -21.55 3.90 4.47
CA LEU A 154 -21.44 2.50 4.01
C LEU A 154 -21.24 2.38 2.48
N LYS A 155 -21.81 3.29 1.69
CA LYS A 155 -21.69 3.29 0.22
C LYS A 155 -20.25 3.47 -0.27
N LYS A 156 -19.36 4.08 0.50
CA LYS A 156 -17.95 4.29 0.14
C LYS A 156 -17.08 3.05 0.33
N LEU A 157 -17.57 2.01 1.03
CA LEU A 157 -16.88 0.72 1.13
C LEU A 157 -16.83 -0.04 -0.20
N ILE A 158 -17.84 0.16 -1.05
CA ILE A 158 -17.90 -0.53 -2.35
C ILE A 158 -16.96 0.18 -3.32
N ASN A 159 -15.77 -0.39 -3.50
CA ASN A 159 -14.77 0.11 -4.42
C ASN A 159 -14.33 -1.01 -5.39
N PRO A 160 -13.74 -0.67 -6.56
CA PRO A 160 -13.38 -1.65 -7.59
C PRO A 160 -12.43 -2.77 -7.11
N CYS A 161 -11.49 -2.44 -6.21
CA CYS A 161 -10.56 -3.43 -5.67
C CYS A 161 -11.28 -4.45 -4.78
N LEU A 162 -12.20 -4.00 -3.90
CA LEU A 162 -12.98 -4.90 -3.06
C LEU A 162 -13.93 -5.79 -3.90
N ILE A 163 -14.53 -5.23 -4.96
CA ILE A 163 -15.34 -6.01 -5.91
C ILE A 163 -14.46 -7.08 -6.58
N ALA A 164 -13.25 -6.73 -7.00
CA ALA A 164 -12.31 -7.65 -7.63
C ALA A 164 -11.87 -8.78 -6.67
N VAL A 165 -11.66 -8.49 -5.39
CA VAL A 165 -11.38 -9.51 -4.35
C VAL A 165 -12.54 -10.48 -4.23
N ILE A 166 -13.78 -9.95 -4.08
CA ILE A 166 -14.98 -10.79 -3.91
C ILE A 166 -15.24 -11.64 -5.17
N ALA A 167 -15.17 -11.03 -6.35
CA ALA A 167 -15.35 -11.74 -7.61
C ALA A 167 -14.25 -12.78 -7.85
N GLY A 168 -12.98 -12.40 -7.66
CA GLY A 168 -11.85 -13.32 -7.80
C GLY A 168 -11.92 -14.49 -6.83
N MET A 169 -12.27 -14.25 -5.56
CA MET A 169 -12.48 -15.31 -4.57
C MET A 169 -13.64 -16.23 -4.95
N ALA A 170 -14.76 -15.69 -5.46
CA ALA A 170 -15.87 -16.52 -5.96
C ALA A 170 -15.42 -17.41 -7.11
N PHE A 171 -14.69 -16.87 -8.11
CA PHE A 171 -14.16 -17.65 -9.22
C PHE A 171 -13.18 -18.73 -8.75
N PHE A 172 -12.32 -18.43 -7.77
CA PHE A 172 -11.40 -19.38 -7.16
C PHE A 172 -12.13 -20.52 -6.43
N ILE A 173 -13.14 -20.20 -5.61
CA ILE A 173 -13.91 -21.21 -4.84
C ILE A 173 -14.75 -22.08 -5.76
N PHE A 174 -15.44 -21.48 -6.73
CA PHE A 174 -16.30 -22.22 -7.67
C PHE A 174 -15.54 -22.80 -8.88
N GLN A 175 -14.20 -22.63 -8.91
CA GLN A 175 -13.33 -23.10 -10.00
C GLN A 175 -13.78 -22.64 -11.38
N ILE A 176 -14.30 -21.41 -11.48
CA ILE A 176 -14.66 -20.78 -12.74
C ILE A 176 -13.39 -20.23 -13.37
N ARG A 177 -13.02 -20.75 -14.57
CA ARG A 177 -11.84 -20.30 -15.30
C ARG A 177 -12.23 -19.39 -16.44
N LEU A 178 -11.44 -18.35 -16.65
CA LEU A 178 -11.56 -17.52 -17.82
C LEU A 178 -11.09 -18.29 -19.07
N PRO A 179 -11.72 -18.06 -20.23
CA PRO A 179 -11.14 -18.46 -21.50
C PRO A 179 -9.74 -17.87 -21.68
N GLU A 180 -8.80 -18.64 -22.25
CA GLU A 180 -7.38 -18.30 -22.39
C GLU A 180 -7.15 -16.90 -22.99
N SER A 181 -7.90 -16.53 -24.03
CA SER A 181 -7.78 -15.21 -24.67
C SER A 181 -8.19 -14.05 -23.74
N ILE A 182 -9.18 -14.27 -22.87
CA ILE A 182 -9.64 -13.25 -21.90
C ILE A 182 -8.63 -13.16 -20.77
N ASP A 183 -8.17 -14.29 -20.25
CA ASP A 183 -7.17 -14.35 -19.18
C ASP A 183 -5.86 -13.67 -19.60
N PHE A 184 -5.37 -13.95 -20.82
CA PHE A 184 -4.21 -13.30 -21.40
C PHE A 184 -4.37 -11.77 -21.48
N ALA A 185 -5.50 -11.30 -22.00
CA ALA A 185 -5.76 -9.86 -22.14
C ALA A 185 -5.85 -9.15 -20.77
N MET A 186 -6.54 -9.77 -19.81
CA MET A 186 -6.66 -9.23 -18.46
C MET A 186 -5.31 -9.25 -17.72
N SER A 187 -4.54 -10.33 -17.84
CA SER A 187 -3.20 -10.43 -17.24
C SER A 187 -2.26 -9.38 -17.81
N ALA A 188 -2.27 -9.14 -19.12
CA ALA A 188 -1.46 -8.10 -19.76
C ALA A 188 -1.80 -6.68 -19.23
N ILE A 189 -3.09 -6.40 -18.93
CA ILE A 189 -3.50 -5.15 -18.29
C ILE A 189 -3.04 -5.14 -16.83
N GLY A 190 -3.20 -6.23 -16.10
CA GLY A 190 -2.78 -6.36 -14.71
C GLY A 190 -1.28 -6.13 -14.51
N ASP A 191 -0.45 -6.61 -15.42
CA ASP A 191 1.01 -6.46 -15.38
C ASP A 191 1.48 -4.99 -15.50
N MET A 192 0.63 -4.10 -16.00
CA MET A 192 0.91 -2.66 -15.98
C MET A 192 0.92 -2.07 -14.55
N ASN A 193 0.41 -2.79 -13.54
CA ASN A 193 0.25 -2.25 -12.19
C ASN A 193 1.57 -1.74 -11.60
N THR A 194 2.60 -2.59 -11.58
CA THR A 194 3.91 -2.23 -11.00
C THR A 194 4.55 -1.02 -11.71
N PRO A 195 4.77 -1.03 -13.03
CA PRO A 195 5.40 0.12 -13.69
C PRO A 195 4.56 1.40 -13.58
N LEU A 196 3.23 1.31 -13.74
CA LEU A 196 2.36 2.47 -13.67
C LEU A 196 2.34 3.10 -12.26
N ALA A 197 2.20 2.29 -11.22
CA ALA A 197 2.20 2.75 -9.83
C ALA A 197 3.53 3.41 -9.45
N MET A 198 4.65 2.85 -9.90
CA MET A 198 5.98 3.39 -9.58
C MET A 198 6.28 4.69 -10.35
N LEU A 199 5.92 4.76 -11.63
CA LEU A 199 6.04 6.00 -12.41
C LEU A 199 5.22 7.13 -11.76
N LEU A 200 4.00 6.84 -11.34
CA LEU A 200 3.13 7.79 -10.64
C LEU A 200 3.72 8.24 -9.30
N SER A 201 4.21 7.31 -8.50
CA SER A 201 4.84 7.62 -7.21
C SER A 201 6.04 8.55 -7.40
N GLY A 202 6.89 8.28 -8.39
CA GLY A 202 8.00 9.15 -8.75
C GLY A 202 7.55 10.54 -9.21
N ALA A 203 6.52 10.61 -10.05
CA ALA A 203 5.99 11.89 -10.53
C ALA A 203 5.37 12.75 -9.41
N ILE A 204 4.71 12.15 -8.42
CA ILE A 204 4.16 12.84 -7.24
C ILE A 204 5.28 13.47 -6.41
N MET A 205 6.40 12.77 -6.22
CA MET A 205 7.53 13.24 -5.43
C MET A 205 8.17 14.53 -5.97
N THR A 206 7.97 14.86 -7.25
CA THR A 206 8.53 16.09 -7.85
C THR A 206 7.88 17.39 -7.37
N GLN A 207 6.73 17.32 -6.72
CA GLN A 207 5.97 18.49 -6.25
C GLN A 207 6.58 19.15 -5.01
N LEU A 208 7.60 18.54 -4.41
CA LEU A 208 8.14 18.97 -3.12
C LEU A 208 9.44 19.76 -3.24
N ASN A 209 9.58 20.74 -2.34
CA ASN A 209 10.84 21.40 -2.06
C ASN A 209 11.63 20.59 -0.99
N PHE A 210 12.55 19.75 -1.44
CA PHE A 210 13.34 18.89 -0.54
C PHE A 210 14.11 19.66 0.54
N LYS A 211 14.51 20.91 0.29
CA LYS A 211 15.21 21.73 1.31
C LYS A 211 14.29 22.05 2.47
N GLU A 212 13.03 22.38 2.22
CA GLU A 212 12.04 22.64 3.28
C GLU A 212 11.68 21.37 4.04
N VAL A 213 11.46 20.27 3.33
CA VAL A 213 11.16 18.96 3.92
C VAL A 213 12.21 18.53 4.94
N LEU A 214 13.50 18.72 4.61
CA LEU A 214 14.61 18.34 5.50
C LEU A 214 14.66 19.16 6.81
N THR A 215 14.05 20.33 6.87
CA THR A 215 13.99 21.17 8.09
C THR A 215 12.86 20.80 9.04
N LYS A 216 11.83 20.10 8.55
CA LYS A 216 10.61 19.78 9.30
C LYS A 216 10.78 18.52 10.14
N ARG A 217 11.33 18.65 11.36
CA ARG A 217 11.55 17.51 12.28
C ARG A 217 10.31 16.67 12.54
N ARG A 218 9.12 17.27 12.48
CA ARG A 218 7.85 16.58 12.70
C ARG A 218 7.56 15.52 11.62
N LEU A 219 7.91 15.78 10.36
CA LEU A 219 7.79 14.81 9.26
C LEU A 219 8.59 13.53 9.58
N PHE A 220 9.82 13.68 10.04
CA PHE A 220 10.67 12.53 10.38
C PHE A 220 10.14 11.78 11.60
N PHE A 221 9.56 12.47 12.58
CA PHE A 221 8.92 11.83 13.71
C PHE A 221 7.75 10.96 13.27
N VAL A 222 6.84 11.48 12.41
CA VAL A 222 5.73 10.72 11.85
C VAL A 222 6.24 9.54 11.00
N ALA A 223 7.29 9.76 10.20
CA ALA A 223 7.92 8.70 9.41
C ALA A 223 8.50 7.58 10.29
N ILE A 224 9.15 7.91 11.41
CA ILE A 224 9.65 6.92 12.38
C ILE A 224 8.49 6.12 12.98
N LEU A 225 7.39 6.78 13.35
CA LEU A 225 6.22 6.10 13.89
C LEU A 225 5.63 5.11 12.87
N ARG A 226 5.55 5.49 11.58
CA ARG A 226 5.04 4.62 10.53
C ARG A 226 6.00 3.47 10.23
N LEU A 227 7.26 3.80 9.88
CA LEU A 227 8.19 2.86 9.25
C LEU A 227 8.94 1.97 10.25
N ILE A 228 9.13 2.46 11.48
CA ILE A 228 9.93 1.75 12.49
C ILE A 228 9.03 1.26 13.62
N VAL A 229 8.24 2.13 14.22
CA VAL A 229 7.48 1.72 15.42
C VAL A 229 6.31 0.82 15.01
N SER A 230 5.45 1.27 14.10
CA SER A 230 4.27 0.52 13.68
C SER A 230 4.64 -0.77 12.93
N ALA A 231 5.44 -0.64 11.87
CA ALA A 231 5.90 -1.77 11.08
C ALA A 231 6.80 -2.72 11.91
N GLY A 232 7.72 -2.17 12.70
CA GLY A 232 8.63 -2.97 13.52
C GLY A 232 7.93 -3.79 14.60
N LEU A 233 6.93 -3.23 15.29
CA LEU A 233 6.12 -3.97 16.27
C LEU A 233 5.35 -5.12 15.61
N PHE A 234 4.77 -4.87 14.44
CA PHE A 234 4.08 -5.93 13.71
C PHE A 234 5.05 -7.01 13.21
N CYS A 235 6.20 -6.63 12.65
CA CYS A 235 7.24 -7.57 12.23
C CYS A 235 7.78 -8.39 13.42
N LEU A 236 7.94 -7.77 14.58
CA LEU A 236 8.31 -8.48 15.80
C LEU A 236 7.24 -9.50 16.23
N LEU A 237 5.96 -9.16 16.10
CA LEU A 237 4.87 -10.11 16.32
C LEU A 237 4.97 -11.29 15.35
N LEU A 238 5.18 -11.05 14.06
CA LEU A 238 5.28 -12.10 13.04
C LEU A 238 6.40 -13.10 13.33
N ARG A 239 7.50 -12.65 13.93
CA ARG A 239 8.65 -13.51 14.29
C ARG A 239 8.29 -14.66 15.21
N PHE A 240 7.34 -14.43 16.12
CA PHE A 240 6.93 -15.42 17.14
C PHE A 240 5.77 -16.30 16.67
N LEU A 241 5.22 -16.07 15.48
CA LEU A 241 4.10 -16.85 14.97
C LEU A 241 4.58 -18.07 14.16
N PRO A 242 3.97 -19.23 14.32
CA PRO A 242 4.27 -20.44 13.55
C PRO A 242 3.60 -20.35 12.16
N ILE A 243 4.07 -19.45 11.31
CA ILE A 243 3.58 -19.24 9.93
C ILE A 243 4.70 -19.50 8.93
N ASP A 244 4.33 -19.87 7.70
CA ASP A 244 5.31 -20.12 6.65
C ASP A 244 6.04 -18.81 6.21
N ASP A 245 7.23 -18.99 5.64
CA ASP A 245 8.11 -17.87 5.28
C ASP A 245 7.52 -16.98 4.19
N GLN A 246 6.70 -17.50 3.27
CA GLN A 246 6.06 -16.70 2.23
C GLN A 246 5.01 -15.77 2.85
N MET A 247 4.13 -16.32 3.71
CA MET A 247 3.16 -15.52 4.45
C MET A 247 3.84 -14.45 5.29
N ARG A 248 4.87 -14.86 6.08
CA ARG A 248 5.64 -13.95 6.94
C ARG A 248 6.25 -12.83 6.13
N THR A 249 6.90 -13.16 5.02
CA THR A 249 7.57 -12.19 4.15
C THR A 249 6.59 -11.21 3.55
N VAL A 250 5.47 -11.67 2.97
CA VAL A 250 4.48 -10.78 2.34
C VAL A 250 3.81 -9.90 3.39
N ALA A 251 3.43 -10.49 4.55
CA ALA A 251 2.83 -9.72 5.64
C ALA A 251 3.78 -8.62 6.16
N ALA A 252 5.05 -8.95 6.38
CA ALA A 252 6.06 -8.01 6.84
C ALA A 252 6.33 -6.90 5.80
N VAL A 253 6.50 -7.27 4.52
CA VAL A 253 6.72 -6.32 3.42
C VAL A 253 5.53 -5.37 3.29
N THR A 254 4.31 -5.90 3.32
CA THR A 254 3.09 -5.10 3.16
C THR A 254 2.91 -4.13 4.33
N ALA A 255 3.07 -4.61 5.57
CA ALA A 255 2.98 -3.76 6.76
C ALA A 255 4.13 -2.74 6.86
N ALA A 256 5.31 -3.03 6.28
CA ALA A 256 6.45 -2.12 6.23
C ALA A 256 6.38 -1.09 5.10
N CYS A 257 5.34 -1.13 4.27
CA CYS A 257 5.13 -0.12 3.23
C CYS A 257 5.05 1.30 3.83
N PRO A 258 5.53 2.33 3.12
CA PRO A 258 5.43 3.73 3.52
C PRO A 258 3.97 4.20 3.58
N ALA A 259 3.74 5.43 3.98
CA ALA A 259 2.41 6.06 3.93
C ALA A 259 1.83 5.97 2.50
N GLY A 260 0.56 5.64 2.39
CA GLY A 260 -0.10 5.42 1.11
C GLY A 260 -0.37 6.72 0.34
N ALA A 261 -0.37 6.66 -0.99
CA ALA A 261 -0.83 7.76 -1.85
C ALA A 261 -2.30 8.15 -1.54
N MET A 262 -3.06 7.26 -0.91
CA MET A 262 -4.40 7.55 -0.41
C MET A 262 -4.42 8.69 0.62
N THR A 263 -3.33 8.92 1.35
CA THR A 263 -3.19 10.07 2.28
C THR A 263 -3.40 11.39 1.55
N ILE A 264 -2.80 11.54 0.35
CA ILE A 264 -2.93 12.72 -0.50
C ILE A 264 -4.37 12.83 -1.04
N THR A 265 -4.89 11.72 -1.59
CA THR A 265 -6.25 11.70 -2.15
C THR A 265 -7.31 12.06 -1.11
N MET A 266 -7.16 11.53 0.10
CA MET A 266 -8.07 11.81 1.21
C MET A 266 -7.90 13.24 1.74
N ALA A 267 -6.68 13.78 1.78
CA ALA A 267 -6.47 15.18 2.12
C ALA A 267 -7.21 16.11 1.17
N ILE A 268 -7.09 15.90 -0.14
CA ILE A 268 -7.81 16.67 -1.16
C ILE A 268 -9.34 16.50 -1.01
N MET A 269 -9.81 15.26 -0.84
CA MET A 269 -11.25 14.97 -0.75
C MET A 269 -11.94 15.61 0.45
N TYR A 270 -11.22 15.75 1.57
CA TYR A 270 -11.74 16.29 2.84
C TYR A 270 -11.20 17.69 3.16
N GLU A 271 -10.66 18.39 2.14
CA GLU A 271 -10.16 19.77 2.26
C GLU A 271 -9.16 19.93 3.41
N ARG A 272 -8.24 18.98 3.54
CA ARG A 272 -7.13 18.98 4.49
C ARG A 272 -5.85 19.42 3.81
N ASP A 273 -4.75 19.50 4.56
CA ASP A 273 -3.44 19.89 4.03
C ASP A 273 -2.84 18.79 3.12
N ASP A 274 -3.14 18.87 1.82
CA ASP A 274 -2.67 17.95 0.78
C ASP A 274 -1.17 18.13 0.47
N HIS A 275 -0.63 19.32 0.69
CA HIS A 275 0.80 19.57 0.58
C HIS A 275 1.55 18.80 1.68
N TYR A 276 1.09 18.89 2.94
CA TYR A 276 1.66 18.16 4.05
C TYR A 276 1.51 16.63 3.86
N ALA A 277 0.37 16.18 3.35
CA ALA A 277 0.14 14.77 3.00
C ALA A 277 1.16 14.28 1.95
N THR A 278 1.47 15.11 0.94
CA THR A 278 2.48 14.81 -0.08
C THR A 278 3.89 14.75 0.49
N GLU A 279 4.22 15.64 1.45
CA GLU A 279 5.50 15.60 2.17
C GLU A 279 5.65 14.28 2.96
N LEU A 280 4.63 13.86 3.71
CA LEU A 280 4.63 12.61 4.47
C LEU A 280 4.76 11.39 3.56
N PHE A 281 3.99 11.34 2.47
CA PHE A 281 4.11 10.28 1.46
C PHE A 281 5.54 10.18 0.93
N THR A 282 6.13 11.30 0.52
CA THR A 282 7.46 11.33 -0.09
C THR A 282 8.56 10.94 0.89
N VAL A 283 8.56 11.52 2.09
CA VAL A 283 9.57 11.22 3.12
C VAL A 283 9.50 9.75 3.53
N THR A 284 8.30 9.24 3.80
CA THR A 284 8.16 7.84 4.18
C THR A 284 8.54 6.91 3.04
N THR A 285 8.21 7.24 1.78
CA THR A 285 8.58 6.44 0.62
C THR A 285 10.10 6.39 0.43
N LEU A 286 10.81 7.53 0.52
CA LEU A 286 12.27 7.55 0.41
C LEU A 286 12.94 6.76 1.55
N LEU A 287 12.48 6.93 2.78
CA LEU A 287 13.04 6.22 3.93
C LEU A 287 12.73 4.72 3.90
N SER A 288 11.67 4.31 3.21
CA SER A 288 11.30 2.88 3.10
C SER A 288 12.34 2.03 2.39
N ILE A 289 13.20 2.62 1.55
CA ILE A 289 14.35 1.92 0.93
C ILE A 289 15.20 1.20 2.00
N LEU A 290 15.41 1.87 3.12
CA LEU A 290 16.25 1.34 4.20
C LEU A 290 15.41 0.60 5.25
N THR A 291 14.20 1.10 5.56
CA THR A 291 13.40 0.55 6.67
C THR A 291 12.67 -0.73 6.31
N MET A 292 12.25 -0.94 5.05
CA MET A 292 11.63 -2.20 4.66
C MET A 292 12.56 -3.40 4.80
N PRO A 293 13.83 -3.37 4.32
CA PRO A 293 14.78 -4.46 4.57
C PRO A 293 15.04 -4.69 6.07
N LEU A 294 15.10 -3.62 6.89
CA LEU A 294 15.25 -3.75 8.33
C LEU A 294 14.05 -4.45 8.98
N CYS A 295 12.84 -4.11 8.59
CA CYS A 295 11.62 -4.78 9.06
C CYS A 295 11.64 -6.28 8.69
N MET A 296 12.14 -6.62 7.50
CA MET A 296 12.30 -8.02 7.09
C MET A 296 13.29 -8.79 7.98
N LEU A 297 14.40 -8.13 8.41
CA LEU A 297 15.35 -8.74 9.35
C LEU A 297 14.71 -8.95 10.75
N ILE A 298 13.79 -8.09 11.16
CA ILE A 298 13.06 -8.22 12.43
C ILE A 298 12.07 -9.39 12.35
N ALA A 299 11.37 -9.54 11.23
CA ALA A 299 10.37 -10.60 11.05
C ALA A 299 10.96 -12.00 11.01
N GLY A 300 12.26 -12.14 10.71
CA GLY A 300 12.99 -13.39 10.70
C GLY A 300 13.37 -13.83 9.33
#